data_6c8f136f23df2e41812004bc6e591b7d
#
_entry.id   6c8f136f23df2e41812004bc6e591b7d
#
_cell.length_a   1.000
_cell.length_b   1.000
_cell.length_c   1.000
_cell.angle_alpha   90.00
_cell.angle_beta   90.00
_cell.angle_gamma   90.00
#
_symmetry.space_group_name_H-M   'P 1'
#
loop_
_entity.id
_entity.type
_entity.pdbx_description
1 polymer ?
#
loop_
_entity_poly.entity_id
_entity_poly.type
_entity_poly.pdbx_seq_one_letter_code
_entity_poly.pdbx_strand_id
1 'polypeptide(L)'
;MEENKTMTVTVEKEVDSPEVGAVGLDVGTSRVVMAGGQSGHKAVTQLNAFVGVPYSKMTEAILQQNKMVYHRNGKALFIFGNDSERFASFFNAVARRPMQHGVLNPQEPMGQQIIQAIIESIVPRGRKNQLLCFSTPGKGEGADTNLVYHEAVLRNFLNTLGYEAKAVNEGLAVVFAELQNENFTGIGISCGGGMCNVCVAFLSVPMLTFSIPIAGDYIDSSVAGVVDEPVTRVRLIKEEALDLSRQPRDKVTSALQIYYEEVINTLVSKLREEFENSRQLPKIDRAMPVVLSGGTAKPRGFLQKFETAIRAGGFPIQISDVRMASDPLTATARGCYIAAMSEVR
;
A
#
# COMPACT_ATOMS: atom_id res chain seq x y z
N MET A 1 5.64 -28.03 -24.80
CA MET A 1 4.65 -26.95 -25.15
C MET A 1 3.48 -27.13 -24.22
N GLU A 2 3.53 -26.48 -23.05
CA GLU A 2 2.40 -26.45 -22.11
C GLU A 2 1.51 -25.29 -22.49
N GLU A 3 0.25 -25.64 -22.79
CA GLU A 3 -0.80 -24.68 -23.15
C GLU A 3 -1.02 -23.68 -22.01
N ASN A 4 -0.84 -22.41 -22.32
CA ASN A 4 -1.26 -21.26 -21.53
C ASN A 4 -2.79 -21.32 -21.34
N LYS A 5 -3.28 -21.99 -20.31
CA LYS A 5 -4.71 -21.98 -19.96
C LYS A 5 -5.05 -20.64 -19.33
N THR A 6 -5.79 -19.87 -20.10
CA THR A 6 -6.46 -18.62 -19.74
C THR A 6 -7.18 -18.76 -18.40
N MET A 7 -6.91 -17.83 -17.48
CA MET A 7 -7.58 -17.70 -16.20
C MET A 7 -9.09 -17.57 -16.38
N THR A 8 -9.86 -18.45 -15.76
CA THR A 8 -11.30 -18.24 -15.61
C THR A 8 -11.56 -17.70 -14.21
N VAL A 9 -11.57 -16.38 -14.07
CA VAL A 9 -12.05 -15.72 -12.86
C VAL A 9 -13.56 -15.59 -13.02
N THR A 10 -14.32 -16.36 -12.26
CA THR A 10 -15.78 -16.21 -12.25
C THR A 10 -16.12 -15.07 -11.28
N VAL A 11 -16.05 -13.84 -11.77
CA VAL A 11 -16.57 -12.66 -11.07
C VAL A 11 -17.79 -12.18 -11.83
N GLU A 12 -18.96 -12.69 -11.50
CA GLU A 12 -20.21 -11.99 -11.78
C GLU A 12 -20.43 -10.92 -10.69
N LYS A 13 -19.71 -9.81 -10.81
CA LYS A 13 -20.18 -8.53 -10.32
C LYS A 13 -20.20 -7.61 -11.53
N GLU A 14 -21.40 -7.19 -11.91
CA GLU A 14 -21.57 -5.91 -12.60
C GLU A 14 -20.96 -4.82 -11.72
N VAL A 15 -19.67 -4.60 -11.88
CA VAL A 15 -19.07 -3.34 -11.51
C VAL A 15 -19.59 -2.38 -12.56
N ASP A 16 -20.57 -1.55 -12.21
CA ASP A 16 -20.99 -0.43 -13.03
C ASP A 16 -19.77 0.18 -13.70
N SER A 17 -19.74 0.09 -15.04
CA SER A 17 -18.62 0.62 -15.81
C SER A 17 -18.46 2.08 -15.41
N PRO A 18 -17.33 2.50 -14.84
CA PRO A 18 -17.18 3.90 -14.48
C PRO A 18 -17.34 4.71 -15.76
N GLU A 19 -18.27 5.66 -15.76
CA GLU A 19 -18.33 6.67 -16.79
C GLU A 19 -16.94 7.24 -17.00
N VAL A 20 -16.57 7.43 -18.26
CA VAL A 20 -15.30 7.91 -18.81
C VAL A 20 -14.47 8.68 -17.78
N GLY A 21 -13.60 7.98 -17.07
CA GLY A 21 -12.77 8.58 -16.02
C GLY A 21 -11.44 7.84 -15.91
N ALA A 22 -10.45 8.53 -15.38
CA ALA A 22 -9.18 7.94 -15.00
C ALA A 22 -9.37 6.92 -13.86
N VAL A 23 -8.36 6.10 -13.62
CA VAL A 23 -8.30 5.14 -12.51
C VAL A 23 -7.01 5.35 -11.74
N GLY A 24 -7.10 5.37 -10.42
CA GLY A 24 -5.96 5.32 -9.52
C GLY A 24 -5.89 3.96 -8.84
N LEU A 25 -4.71 3.38 -8.78
CA LEU A 25 -4.48 2.08 -8.17
C LEU A 25 -3.32 2.14 -7.18
N ASP A 26 -3.57 1.76 -5.94
CA ASP A 26 -2.54 1.55 -4.94
C ASP A 26 -2.29 0.03 -4.80
N VAL A 27 -1.06 -0.39 -5.12
CA VAL A 27 -0.65 -1.80 -5.07
C VAL A 27 0.28 -1.99 -3.88
N GLY A 28 -0.29 -1.98 -2.68
CA GLY A 28 0.46 -2.09 -1.44
C GLY A 28 0.69 -3.54 -0.97
N THR A 29 1.69 -3.73 -0.11
CA THR A 29 2.04 -5.06 0.46
C THR A 29 0.87 -5.70 1.22
N SER A 30 0.05 -4.91 1.91
CA SER A 30 -1.07 -5.41 2.72
C SER A 30 -2.42 -5.32 2.03
N ARG A 31 -2.62 -4.34 1.17
CA ARG A 31 -3.90 -4.05 0.50
C ARG A 31 -3.67 -3.58 -0.92
N VAL A 32 -4.61 -3.88 -1.79
CA VAL A 32 -4.72 -3.28 -3.12
C VAL A 32 -5.98 -2.42 -3.10
N VAL A 33 -5.84 -1.15 -3.48
CA VAL A 33 -6.93 -0.17 -3.43
C VAL A 33 -7.09 0.48 -4.80
N MET A 34 -8.30 0.46 -5.35
CA MET A 34 -8.66 1.17 -6.56
C MET A 34 -9.50 2.40 -6.20
N ALA A 35 -9.16 3.54 -6.77
CA ALA A 35 -9.95 4.77 -6.72
C ALA A 35 -10.42 5.15 -8.13
N GLY A 36 -11.69 5.56 -8.24
CA GLY A 36 -12.29 5.90 -9.53
C GLY A 36 -13.64 6.58 -9.38
N GLY A 37 -14.40 6.67 -10.49
CA GLY A 37 -15.70 7.36 -10.55
C GLY A 37 -15.54 8.86 -10.84
N GLN A 38 -16.67 9.61 -10.85
CA GLN A 38 -16.70 11.03 -11.26
C GLN A 38 -15.82 11.96 -10.42
N SER A 39 -15.43 11.56 -9.22
CA SER A 39 -14.66 12.40 -8.30
C SER A 39 -13.54 11.64 -7.56
N GLY A 40 -13.19 10.41 -7.97
CA GLY A 40 -12.19 9.60 -7.28
C GLY A 40 -12.59 9.14 -5.87
N HIS A 41 -13.84 9.39 -5.46
CA HIS A 41 -14.32 9.04 -4.12
C HIS A 41 -14.79 7.60 -3.99
N LYS A 42 -15.00 6.88 -5.12
CA LYS A 42 -15.34 5.46 -5.06
C LYS A 42 -14.05 4.65 -4.89
N ALA A 43 -13.78 4.22 -3.68
CA ALA A 43 -12.66 3.33 -3.40
C ALA A 43 -13.14 1.87 -3.21
N VAL A 44 -12.43 0.93 -3.84
CA VAL A 44 -12.62 -0.50 -3.66
C VAL A 44 -11.31 -1.10 -3.15
N THR A 45 -11.39 -1.88 -2.08
CA THR A 45 -10.20 -2.42 -1.41
C THR A 45 -10.27 -3.94 -1.33
N GLN A 46 -9.14 -4.58 -1.59
CA GLN A 46 -8.90 -6.01 -1.34
C GLN A 46 -7.66 -6.21 -0.48
N LEU A 47 -7.67 -7.24 0.36
CA LEU A 47 -6.45 -7.69 1.03
C LEU A 47 -5.47 -8.25 -0.02
N ASN A 48 -4.22 -7.89 0.09
CA ASN A 48 -3.15 -8.46 -0.72
C ASN A 48 -2.62 -9.74 -0.05
N ALA A 49 -3.50 -10.73 0.05
CA ALA A 49 -3.24 -12.00 0.71
C ALA A 49 -3.94 -13.15 -0.01
N PHE A 50 -3.44 -14.36 0.18
CA PHE A 50 -4.03 -15.58 -0.36
C PHE A 50 -3.73 -16.79 0.50
N VAL A 51 -4.56 -17.84 0.36
CA VAL A 51 -4.34 -19.16 0.95
C VAL A 51 -4.47 -20.22 -0.12
N GLY A 52 -3.55 -21.18 -0.15
CA GLY A 52 -3.58 -22.32 -1.04
C GLY A 52 -4.07 -23.57 -0.32
N VAL A 53 -5.04 -24.27 -0.91
CA VAL A 53 -5.53 -25.56 -0.39
C VAL A 53 -5.53 -26.61 -1.50
N PRO A 54 -5.39 -27.91 -1.17
CA PRO A 54 -5.53 -28.97 -2.15
C PRO A 54 -6.89 -28.93 -2.84
N TYR A 55 -6.91 -29.17 -4.13
CA TYR A 55 -8.14 -29.26 -4.90
C TYR A 55 -9.00 -30.45 -4.45
N SER A 56 -10.25 -30.19 -4.19
CA SER A 56 -11.31 -31.19 -4.16
C SER A 56 -12.58 -30.63 -4.80
N LYS A 57 -13.39 -31.50 -5.41
CA LYS A 57 -14.71 -31.07 -5.95
C LYS A 57 -15.60 -30.46 -4.88
N MET A 58 -15.52 -30.97 -3.66
CA MET A 58 -16.30 -30.47 -2.53
C MET A 58 -15.84 -29.06 -2.12
N THR A 59 -14.52 -28.85 -1.98
CA THR A 59 -13.95 -27.53 -1.68
C THR A 59 -14.33 -26.51 -2.76
N GLU A 60 -14.19 -26.87 -4.03
CA GLU A 60 -14.56 -25.99 -5.13
C GLU A 60 -16.05 -25.63 -5.11
N ALA A 61 -16.94 -26.61 -4.88
CA ALA A 61 -18.37 -26.36 -4.75
C ALA A 61 -18.71 -25.42 -3.58
N ILE A 62 -18.03 -25.55 -2.42
CA ILE A 62 -18.19 -24.66 -1.28
C ILE A 62 -17.77 -23.22 -1.66
N LEU A 63 -16.64 -23.06 -2.35
CA LEU A 63 -16.18 -21.73 -2.80
C LEU A 63 -17.19 -21.09 -3.75
N GLN A 64 -17.71 -21.84 -4.72
CA GLN A 64 -18.73 -21.36 -5.69
C GLN A 64 -20.03 -20.99 -4.99
N GLN A 65 -20.53 -21.85 -4.10
CA GLN A 65 -21.75 -21.60 -3.34
C GLN A 65 -21.67 -20.33 -2.48
N ASN A 66 -20.49 -20.06 -1.92
CA ASN A 66 -20.24 -18.87 -1.09
C ASN A 66 -19.77 -17.66 -1.92
N LYS A 67 -19.75 -17.75 -3.26
CA LYS A 67 -19.29 -16.68 -4.17
C LYS A 67 -17.90 -16.15 -3.82
N MET A 68 -17.02 -17.02 -3.32
CA MET A 68 -15.64 -16.67 -2.99
C MET A 68 -14.80 -16.58 -4.26
N VAL A 69 -13.88 -15.64 -4.29
CA VAL A 69 -12.95 -15.47 -5.41
C VAL A 69 -11.77 -16.41 -5.24
N TYR A 70 -11.53 -17.27 -6.23
CA TYR A 70 -10.43 -18.22 -6.20
C TYR A 70 -9.83 -18.45 -7.58
N HIS A 71 -8.60 -18.90 -7.60
CA HIS A 71 -7.88 -19.37 -8.79
C HIS A 71 -7.52 -20.83 -8.64
N ARG A 72 -7.78 -21.62 -9.70
CA ARG A 72 -7.36 -23.03 -9.76
C ARG A 72 -6.08 -23.17 -10.54
N ASN A 73 -5.06 -23.75 -9.93
CA ASN A 73 -3.82 -24.12 -10.58
C ASN A 73 -3.54 -25.61 -10.35
N GLY A 74 -3.80 -26.41 -11.37
CA GLY A 74 -3.60 -27.87 -11.31
C GLY A 74 -4.39 -28.53 -10.17
N LYS A 75 -3.66 -29.05 -9.16
CA LYS A 75 -4.21 -29.74 -7.99
C LYS A 75 -4.37 -28.83 -6.76
N ALA A 76 -4.35 -27.50 -6.94
CA ALA A 76 -4.51 -26.54 -5.86
C ALA A 76 -5.56 -25.49 -6.20
N LEU A 77 -6.26 -25.01 -5.17
CA LEU A 77 -7.14 -23.84 -5.20
C LEU A 77 -6.49 -22.73 -4.38
N PHE A 78 -6.43 -21.55 -4.92
CA PHE A 78 -5.90 -20.36 -4.27
C PHE A 78 -7.03 -19.37 -4.05
N ILE A 79 -7.43 -19.20 -2.79
CA ILE A 79 -8.42 -18.21 -2.37
C ILE A 79 -7.65 -16.93 -2.04
N PHE A 80 -8.05 -15.78 -2.56
CA PHE A 80 -7.33 -14.53 -2.41
C PHE A 80 -8.25 -13.35 -2.06
N GLY A 81 -7.63 -12.22 -1.71
CA GLY A 81 -8.35 -11.03 -1.30
C GLY A 81 -8.95 -11.14 0.11
N ASN A 82 -10.05 -10.44 0.34
CA ASN A 82 -10.70 -10.34 1.66
C ASN A 82 -11.15 -11.69 2.23
N ASP A 83 -11.43 -12.66 1.38
CA ASP A 83 -11.86 -13.99 1.81
C ASP A 83 -10.69 -14.89 2.26
N SER A 84 -9.45 -14.53 1.94
CA SER A 84 -8.28 -15.39 2.20
C SER A 84 -8.02 -15.61 3.69
N GLU A 85 -8.09 -14.58 4.52
CA GLU A 85 -7.85 -14.70 5.97
C GLU A 85 -8.96 -15.47 6.67
N ARG A 86 -10.22 -15.20 6.27
CA ARG A 86 -11.38 -15.92 6.78
C ARG A 86 -11.28 -17.42 6.44
N PHE A 87 -10.92 -17.73 5.19
CA PHE A 87 -10.77 -19.12 4.75
C PHE A 87 -9.57 -19.81 5.42
N ALA A 88 -8.46 -19.10 5.58
CA ALA A 88 -7.29 -19.62 6.28
C ALA A 88 -7.62 -20.04 7.73
N SER A 89 -8.42 -19.25 8.43
CA SER A 89 -8.87 -19.56 9.79
C SER A 89 -9.71 -20.85 9.85
N PHE A 90 -10.60 -21.08 8.87
CA PHE A 90 -11.41 -22.30 8.83
C PHE A 90 -10.59 -23.57 8.60
N PHE A 91 -9.52 -23.50 7.82
CA PHE A 91 -8.70 -24.64 7.43
C PHE A 91 -7.39 -24.75 8.22
N ASN A 92 -7.24 -23.95 9.29
CA ASN A 92 -6.00 -23.85 10.07
C ASN A 92 -4.77 -23.69 9.16
N ALA A 93 -4.91 -22.93 8.09
CA ALA A 93 -3.88 -22.62 7.12
C ALA A 93 -3.31 -21.21 7.35
N VAL A 94 -2.13 -20.96 6.81
CA VAL A 94 -1.48 -19.64 6.91
C VAL A 94 -1.75 -18.86 5.64
N ALA A 95 -2.36 -17.67 5.77
CA ALA A 95 -2.47 -16.72 4.67
C ALA A 95 -1.07 -16.17 4.34
N ARG A 96 -0.73 -16.18 3.05
CA ARG A 96 0.54 -15.68 2.51
C ARG A 96 0.31 -14.41 1.72
N ARG A 97 1.36 -13.63 1.49
CA ARG A 97 1.29 -12.40 0.71
C ARG A 97 2.11 -12.51 -0.58
N PRO A 98 1.56 -12.07 -1.72
CA PRO A 98 2.29 -12.05 -3.00
C PRO A 98 3.37 -10.97 -3.04
N MET A 99 3.34 -10.03 -2.09
CA MET A 99 4.31 -8.92 -1.99
C MET A 99 5.01 -8.92 -0.63
N GLN A 100 6.25 -8.44 -0.64
CA GLN A 100 7.08 -8.18 0.54
C GLN A 100 7.90 -6.92 0.31
N HIS A 101 8.06 -6.09 1.35
CA HIS A 101 8.83 -4.84 1.25
C HIS A 101 8.45 -3.97 0.03
N GLY A 102 7.14 -3.79 -0.20
CA GLY A 102 6.62 -2.94 -1.25
C GLY A 102 6.69 -3.48 -2.68
N VAL A 103 7.29 -4.65 -2.91
CA VAL A 103 7.48 -5.25 -4.23
C VAL A 103 7.01 -6.71 -4.29
N LEU A 104 6.89 -7.27 -5.49
CA LEU A 104 6.61 -8.70 -5.67
C LEU A 104 7.62 -9.55 -4.91
N ASN A 105 7.13 -10.51 -4.13
CA ASN A 105 7.96 -11.42 -3.35
C ASN A 105 8.59 -12.48 -4.26
N PRO A 106 9.92 -12.50 -4.46
CA PRO A 106 10.57 -13.47 -5.33
C PRO A 106 10.53 -14.90 -4.79
N GLN A 107 10.25 -15.07 -3.50
CA GLN A 107 10.11 -16.39 -2.87
C GLN A 107 8.68 -16.94 -2.96
N GLU A 108 7.74 -16.19 -3.53
CA GLU A 108 6.36 -16.61 -3.71
C GLU A 108 6.08 -16.95 -5.18
N PRO A 109 6.12 -18.25 -5.56
CA PRO A 109 5.99 -18.66 -6.95
C PRO A 109 4.66 -18.23 -7.61
N MET A 110 3.61 -18.11 -6.82
CA MET A 110 2.28 -17.69 -7.27
C MET A 110 2.06 -16.18 -7.15
N GLY A 111 3.04 -15.41 -6.65
CA GLY A 111 2.89 -14.00 -6.30
C GLY A 111 2.36 -13.15 -7.46
N GLN A 112 2.94 -13.31 -8.65
CA GLN A 112 2.52 -12.55 -9.83
C GLN A 112 1.07 -12.88 -10.24
N GLN A 113 0.70 -14.15 -10.31
CA GLN A 113 -0.65 -14.57 -10.71
C GLN A 113 -1.70 -14.11 -9.70
N ILE A 114 -1.37 -14.20 -8.42
CA ILE A 114 -2.29 -13.78 -7.35
C ILE A 114 -2.50 -12.27 -7.35
N ILE A 115 -1.44 -11.46 -7.49
CA ILE A 115 -1.60 -10.00 -7.54
C ILE A 115 -2.42 -9.57 -8.76
N GLN A 116 -2.23 -10.21 -9.90
CA GLN A 116 -3.02 -9.98 -11.10
C GLN A 116 -4.49 -10.31 -10.88
N ALA A 117 -4.78 -11.47 -10.26
CA ALA A 117 -6.16 -11.87 -9.95
C ALA A 117 -6.83 -10.91 -8.93
N ILE A 118 -6.09 -10.43 -7.92
CA ILE A 118 -6.59 -9.41 -6.98
C ILE A 118 -6.94 -8.12 -7.74
N ILE A 119 -6.05 -7.64 -8.60
CA ILE A 119 -6.28 -6.43 -9.39
C ILE A 119 -7.51 -6.62 -10.30
N GLU A 120 -7.61 -7.73 -11.03
CA GLU A 120 -8.78 -8.01 -11.89
C GLU A 120 -10.10 -8.07 -11.11
N SER A 121 -10.07 -8.43 -9.83
CA SER A 121 -11.28 -8.48 -9.01
C SER A 121 -11.85 -7.10 -8.64
N ILE A 122 -11.06 -6.03 -8.75
CA ILE A 122 -11.46 -4.66 -8.36
C ILE A 122 -11.32 -3.64 -9.48
N VAL A 123 -10.43 -3.87 -10.45
CA VAL A 123 -10.18 -2.96 -11.57
C VAL A 123 -10.96 -3.45 -12.78
N PRO A 124 -11.95 -2.69 -13.27
CA PRO A 124 -12.69 -3.06 -14.47
C PRO A 124 -11.77 -3.06 -15.70
N ARG A 125 -12.19 -3.68 -16.80
CA ARG A 125 -11.44 -3.56 -18.06
C ARG A 125 -11.51 -2.13 -18.56
N GLY A 126 -10.34 -1.61 -18.94
CA GLY A 126 -10.19 -0.26 -19.46
C GLY A 126 -10.73 -0.13 -20.89
N ARG A 127 -11.07 1.09 -21.28
CA ARG A 127 -11.32 1.46 -22.67
C ARG A 127 -10.00 1.88 -23.32
N LYS A 128 -9.94 1.77 -24.65
CA LYS A 128 -8.74 2.16 -25.41
C LYS A 128 -8.28 3.59 -25.02
N ASN A 129 -7.02 3.72 -24.65
CA ASN A 129 -6.36 4.97 -24.19
C ASN A 129 -6.91 5.53 -22.87
N GLN A 130 -7.58 4.72 -22.04
CA GLN A 130 -7.95 5.14 -20.70
C GLN A 130 -6.71 5.14 -19.80
N LEU A 131 -6.45 6.25 -19.11
CA LEU A 131 -5.32 6.39 -18.22
C LEU A 131 -5.59 5.71 -16.87
N LEU A 132 -4.59 4.95 -16.41
CA LEU A 132 -4.51 4.42 -15.06
C LEU A 132 -3.15 4.74 -14.47
N CYS A 133 -3.13 5.48 -13.35
CA CYS A 133 -1.90 5.61 -12.57
C CYS A 133 -1.89 4.62 -11.42
N PHE A 134 -0.75 3.95 -11.21
CA PHE A 134 -0.57 3.00 -10.12
C PHE A 134 0.61 3.38 -9.23
N SER A 135 0.50 3.07 -7.95
CA SER A 135 1.54 3.39 -6.97
C SER A 135 2.75 2.47 -7.11
N THR A 136 3.93 3.06 -6.89
CA THR A 136 5.20 2.33 -6.74
C THR A 136 5.96 2.89 -5.55
N PRO A 137 6.72 2.06 -4.81
CA PRO A 137 7.56 2.57 -3.74
C PRO A 137 8.65 3.52 -4.28
N GLY A 138 9.20 4.33 -3.39
CA GLY A 138 10.40 5.12 -3.68
C GLY A 138 11.63 4.22 -3.82
N LYS A 139 12.74 4.78 -4.32
CA LYS A 139 14.02 4.07 -4.32
C LYS A 139 14.48 3.86 -2.88
N GLY A 140 14.73 2.61 -2.53
CA GLY A 140 15.35 2.23 -1.25
C GLY A 140 16.85 1.97 -1.41
N GLU A 141 17.59 1.91 -0.33
CA GLU A 141 18.99 1.51 -0.36
C GLU A 141 19.12 0.05 -0.87
N GLY A 142 19.73 -0.13 -2.04
CA GLY A 142 20.05 -1.45 -2.61
C GLY A 142 18.94 -2.19 -3.35
N ALA A 143 17.78 -1.59 -3.62
CA ALA A 143 16.57 -2.28 -4.09
C ALA A 143 16.22 -2.09 -5.59
N ASP A 144 17.09 -1.60 -6.42
CA ASP A 144 16.73 -1.12 -7.77
C ASP A 144 16.20 -2.20 -8.72
N THR A 145 16.74 -3.42 -8.70
CA THR A 145 16.36 -4.46 -9.67
C THR A 145 14.95 -5.02 -9.41
N ASN A 146 14.60 -5.25 -8.16
CA ASN A 146 13.27 -5.77 -7.79
C ASN A 146 12.18 -4.73 -8.04
N LEU A 147 12.45 -3.44 -7.84
CA LEU A 147 11.52 -2.36 -8.10
C LEU A 147 11.23 -2.22 -9.60
N VAL A 148 12.26 -2.23 -10.45
CA VAL A 148 12.11 -2.17 -11.91
C VAL A 148 11.29 -3.36 -12.42
N TYR A 149 11.57 -4.56 -11.91
CA TYR A 149 10.80 -5.75 -12.26
C TYR A 149 9.34 -5.63 -11.84
N HIS A 150 9.08 -5.23 -10.60
CA HIS A 150 7.74 -5.03 -10.05
C HIS A 150 6.93 -4.03 -10.89
N GLU A 151 7.50 -2.87 -11.16
CA GLU A 151 6.86 -1.84 -11.98
C GLU A 151 6.55 -2.36 -13.41
N ALA A 152 7.50 -3.03 -14.04
CA ALA A 152 7.31 -3.57 -15.40
C ALA A 152 6.22 -4.63 -15.45
N VAL A 153 6.15 -5.53 -14.46
CA VAL A 153 5.11 -6.57 -14.37
C VAL A 153 3.73 -5.93 -14.22
N LEU A 154 3.57 -4.96 -13.32
CA LEU A 154 2.29 -4.28 -13.12
C LEU A 154 1.88 -3.48 -14.36
N ARG A 155 2.79 -2.68 -14.93
CA ARG A 155 2.53 -1.89 -16.13
C ARG A 155 2.08 -2.77 -17.30
N ASN A 156 2.82 -3.84 -17.58
CA ASN A 156 2.48 -4.75 -18.66
C ASN A 156 1.11 -5.40 -18.44
N PHE A 157 0.83 -5.84 -17.21
CA PHE A 157 -0.46 -6.43 -16.89
C PHE A 157 -1.62 -5.43 -17.06
N LEU A 158 -1.51 -4.22 -16.52
CA LEU A 158 -2.53 -3.18 -16.63
C LEU A 158 -2.77 -2.77 -18.10
N ASN A 159 -1.72 -2.77 -18.93
CA ASN A 159 -1.84 -2.57 -20.36
C ASN A 159 -2.68 -3.69 -21.03
N THR A 160 -2.57 -4.95 -20.58
CA THR A 160 -3.41 -6.05 -21.08
C THR A 160 -4.88 -5.89 -20.67
N LEU A 161 -5.17 -5.17 -19.61
CA LEU A 161 -6.53 -4.81 -19.20
C LEU A 161 -7.13 -3.66 -20.03
N GLY A 162 -6.35 -3.05 -20.94
CA GLY A 162 -6.80 -1.99 -21.84
C GLY A 162 -6.46 -0.56 -21.40
N TYR A 163 -5.63 -0.40 -20.37
CA TYR A 163 -5.22 0.91 -19.86
C TYR A 163 -3.89 1.38 -20.48
N GLU A 164 -3.70 2.70 -20.53
CA GLU A 164 -2.38 3.31 -20.57
C GLU A 164 -1.90 3.47 -19.13
N ALA A 165 -0.98 2.59 -18.68
CA ALA A 165 -0.59 2.51 -17.28
C ALA A 165 0.68 3.32 -16.99
N LYS A 166 0.63 4.20 -15.96
CA LYS A 166 1.75 5.02 -15.51
C LYS A 166 2.01 4.83 -14.02
N ALA A 167 3.29 4.73 -13.65
CA ALA A 167 3.71 4.61 -12.26
C ALA A 167 3.78 5.99 -11.59
N VAL A 168 3.36 6.06 -10.32
CA VAL A 168 3.46 7.23 -9.45
C VAL A 168 4.07 6.81 -8.11
N ASN A 169 5.04 7.56 -7.61
CA ASN A 169 5.61 7.31 -6.29
C ASN A 169 4.53 7.42 -5.20
N GLU A 170 4.49 6.50 -4.23
CA GLU A 170 3.48 6.48 -3.17
C GLU A 170 3.44 7.77 -2.35
N GLY A 171 4.61 8.32 -1.97
CA GLY A 171 4.67 9.59 -1.23
C GLY A 171 4.17 10.77 -2.06
N LEU A 172 4.47 10.80 -3.37
CA LEU A 172 3.96 11.81 -4.30
C LEU A 172 2.44 11.67 -4.49
N ALA A 173 1.93 10.47 -4.52
CA ALA A 173 0.48 10.25 -4.57
C ALA A 173 -0.21 10.83 -3.32
N VAL A 174 0.38 10.73 -2.13
CA VAL A 174 -0.15 11.40 -0.93
C VAL A 174 -0.17 12.92 -1.10
N VAL A 175 0.89 13.51 -1.69
CA VAL A 175 0.91 14.96 -2.01
C VAL A 175 -0.23 15.33 -2.95
N PHE A 176 -0.45 14.55 -4.01
CA PHE A 176 -1.55 14.82 -4.96
C PHE A 176 -2.93 14.70 -4.31
N ALA A 177 -3.11 13.76 -3.39
CA ALA A 177 -4.39 13.57 -2.72
C ALA A 177 -4.74 14.71 -1.74
N GLU A 178 -3.75 15.27 -1.05
CA GLU A 178 -3.99 16.03 0.18
C GLU A 178 -3.46 17.48 0.15
N LEU A 179 -2.61 17.84 -0.84
CA LEU A 179 -1.93 19.14 -0.87
C LEU A 179 -2.32 20.02 -2.09
N GLN A 180 -3.54 19.87 -2.58
CA GLN A 180 -4.04 20.73 -3.70
C GLN A 180 -4.07 22.20 -3.33
N ASN A 181 -4.52 22.54 -2.12
CA ASN A 181 -4.60 23.91 -1.64
C ASN A 181 -3.23 24.55 -1.43
N GLU A 182 -2.19 23.74 -1.24
CA GLU A 182 -0.79 24.14 -1.11
C GLU A 182 -0.04 24.11 -2.45
N ASN A 183 -0.78 24.08 -3.57
CA ASN A 183 -0.24 23.93 -4.92
C ASN A 183 0.68 22.70 -5.04
N PHE A 184 0.27 21.57 -4.47
CA PHE A 184 1.03 20.30 -4.46
C PHE A 184 2.46 20.47 -3.95
N THR A 185 2.63 21.27 -2.90
CA THR A 185 3.91 21.54 -2.26
C THR A 185 3.88 21.12 -0.81
N GLY A 186 4.77 20.21 -0.42
CA GLY A 186 4.87 19.67 0.94
C GLY A 186 5.53 18.30 0.96
N ILE A 187 5.39 17.62 2.08
CA ILE A 187 5.95 16.31 2.34
C ILE A 187 4.80 15.30 2.46
N GLY A 188 4.73 14.35 1.53
CA GLY A 188 3.80 13.23 1.60
C GLY A 188 4.50 11.97 2.08
N ILE A 189 3.90 11.29 3.08
CA ILE A 189 4.43 10.07 3.68
C ILE A 189 3.35 8.99 3.67
N SER A 190 3.61 7.87 2.98
CA SER A 190 2.80 6.66 3.01
C SER A 190 3.43 5.64 3.95
N CYS A 191 2.84 5.41 5.13
CA CYS A 191 3.26 4.39 6.09
C CYS A 191 2.44 3.11 5.84
N GLY A 192 2.92 2.28 4.93
CA GLY A 192 2.28 1.04 4.51
C GLY A 192 2.52 -0.16 5.43
N GLY A 193 2.22 -1.37 4.93
CA GLY A 193 2.58 -2.61 5.60
C GLY A 193 4.07 -2.93 5.44
N GLY A 194 4.56 -2.94 4.20
CA GLY A 194 5.92 -3.35 3.89
C GLY A 194 6.98 -2.24 3.98
N MET A 195 6.59 -0.99 3.73
CA MET A 195 7.51 0.15 3.65
C MET A 195 6.85 1.44 4.11
N CYS A 196 7.67 2.43 4.53
CA CYS A 196 7.28 3.82 4.56
C CYS A 196 7.92 4.55 3.37
N ASN A 197 7.09 5.20 2.56
CA ASN A 197 7.50 5.92 1.36
C ASN A 197 7.34 7.42 1.57
N VAL A 198 8.37 8.19 1.23
CA VAL A 198 8.42 9.64 1.44
C VAL A 198 8.64 10.35 0.11
N CYS A 199 7.92 11.44 -0.09
CA CYS A 199 8.16 12.38 -1.17
C CYS A 199 8.12 13.82 -0.63
N VAL A 200 9.17 14.59 -0.93
CA VAL A 200 9.16 16.04 -0.81
C VAL A 200 8.87 16.60 -2.19
N ALA A 201 7.77 17.30 -2.34
CA ALA A 201 7.37 17.88 -3.61
C ALA A 201 7.28 19.41 -3.54
N PHE A 202 7.59 20.06 -4.66
CA PHE A 202 7.44 21.47 -4.87
C PHE A 202 6.71 21.72 -6.19
N LEU A 203 5.52 22.32 -6.15
CA LEU A 203 4.66 22.58 -7.30
C LEU A 203 4.46 21.33 -8.17
N SER A 204 4.05 20.23 -7.56
CA SER A 204 3.84 18.91 -8.17
C SER A 204 5.14 18.15 -8.60
N VAL A 205 6.31 18.79 -8.53
CA VAL A 205 7.57 18.17 -8.93
C VAL A 205 8.20 17.47 -7.73
N PRO A 206 8.46 16.14 -7.79
CA PRO A 206 9.16 15.45 -6.72
C PRO A 206 10.64 15.88 -6.69
N MET A 207 11.03 16.50 -5.59
CA MET A 207 12.40 16.99 -5.36
C MET A 207 13.26 15.94 -4.66
N LEU A 208 12.65 15.15 -3.78
CA LEU A 208 13.29 14.10 -3.01
C LEU A 208 12.31 12.95 -2.80
N THR A 209 12.73 11.73 -3.10
CA THR A 209 11.94 10.51 -2.83
C THR A 209 12.82 9.44 -2.26
N PHE A 210 12.36 8.78 -1.21
CA PHE A 210 13.03 7.62 -0.64
C PHE A 210 12.03 6.71 0.08
N SER A 211 12.48 5.49 0.42
CA SER A 211 11.70 4.52 1.18
C SER A 211 12.55 3.92 2.30
N ILE A 212 11.90 3.56 3.39
CA ILE A 212 12.51 2.75 4.45
C ILE A 212 11.78 1.42 4.57
N PRO A 213 12.49 0.28 4.69
CA PRO A 213 11.90 -1.06 4.70
C PRO A 213 11.35 -1.46 6.08
N ILE A 214 11.14 -0.51 6.99
CA ILE A 214 10.53 -0.73 8.29
C ILE A 214 9.18 -0.04 8.36
N ALA A 215 8.12 -0.85 8.52
CA ALA A 215 6.74 -0.40 8.53
C ALA A 215 5.86 -1.40 9.31
N GLY A 216 4.58 -1.55 8.95
CA GLY A 216 3.64 -2.36 9.71
C GLY A 216 4.03 -3.83 9.88
N ASP A 217 4.58 -4.46 8.84
CA ASP A 217 4.99 -5.87 8.89
C ASP A 217 6.26 -6.09 9.73
N TYR A 218 7.17 -5.11 9.71
CA TYR A 218 8.33 -5.10 10.60
C TYR A 218 7.89 -5.06 12.07
N ILE A 219 6.95 -4.16 12.40
CA ILE A 219 6.40 -4.07 13.75
C ILE A 219 5.76 -5.40 14.16
N ASP A 220 4.89 -5.96 13.31
CA ASP A 220 4.19 -7.21 13.61
C ASP A 220 5.14 -8.37 13.88
N SER A 221 6.13 -8.57 13.01
CA SER A 221 7.09 -9.67 13.13
C SER A 221 8.05 -9.50 14.30
N SER A 222 8.53 -8.27 14.54
CA SER A 222 9.45 -7.98 15.64
C SER A 222 8.77 -8.16 17.01
N VAL A 223 7.55 -7.63 17.16
CA VAL A 223 6.77 -7.84 18.38
C VAL A 223 6.46 -9.31 18.58
N ALA A 224 6.00 -10.04 17.57
CA ALA A 224 5.69 -11.46 17.64
C ALA A 224 6.87 -12.27 18.17
N GLY A 225 8.09 -11.99 17.64
CA GLY A 225 9.31 -12.65 18.07
C GLY A 225 9.73 -12.37 19.53
N VAL A 226 9.47 -11.15 20.01
CA VAL A 226 9.84 -10.75 21.40
C VAL A 226 8.84 -11.27 22.44
N VAL A 227 7.54 -11.31 22.10
CA VAL A 227 6.50 -11.68 23.07
C VAL A 227 6.06 -13.14 22.96
N ASP A 228 6.58 -13.89 22.00
CA ASP A 228 6.22 -15.28 21.69
C ASP A 228 4.71 -15.44 21.40
N GLU A 229 4.22 -14.61 20.49
CA GLU A 229 2.83 -14.62 20.03
C GLU A 229 2.78 -14.77 18.50
N PRO A 230 1.72 -15.35 17.92
CA PRO A 230 1.55 -15.39 16.48
C PRO A 230 1.49 -13.98 15.87
N VAL A 231 2.16 -13.78 14.73
CA VAL A 231 2.18 -12.49 13.99
C VAL A 231 0.76 -12.00 13.68
N THR A 232 -0.16 -12.90 13.33
CA THR A 232 -1.58 -12.57 13.05
C THR A 232 -2.29 -12.00 14.26
N ARG A 233 -2.00 -12.50 15.47
CA ARG A 233 -2.57 -11.99 16.71
C ARG A 233 -2.02 -10.60 17.03
N VAL A 234 -0.71 -10.40 16.89
CA VAL A 234 -0.08 -9.08 17.08
C VAL A 234 -0.70 -8.06 16.13
N ARG A 235 -0.84 -8.44 14.83
CA ARG A 235 -1.48 -7.57 13.83
C ARG A 235 -2.90 -7.19 14.22
N LEU A 236 -3.71 -8.12 14.64
CA LEU A 236 -5.09 -7.87 15.06
C LEU A 236 -5.14 -6.85 16.21
N ILE A 237 -4.30 -7.04 17.25
CA ILE A 237 -4.20 -6.11 18.38
C ILE A 237 -3.76 -4.71 17.89
N LYS A 238 -2.77 -4.66 16.99
CA LYS A 238 -2.27 -3.41 16.41
C LYS A 238 -3.36 -2.66 15.62
N GLU A 239 -4.13 -3.35 14.80
CA GLU A 239 -5.10 -2.73 13.91
C GLU A 239 -6.40 -2.33 14.63
N GLU A 240 -6.83 -3.09 15.64
CA GLU A 240 -8.13 -2.92 16.28
C GLU A 240 -8.09 -2.22 17.64
N ALA A 241 -7.02 -2.41 18.42
CA ALA A 241 -7.02 -2.04 19.83
C ALA A 241 -5.88 -1.10 20.25
N LEU A 242 -4.87 -0.87 19.40
CA LEU A 242 -3.69 -0.10 19.79
C LEU A 242 -3.99 1.40 19.91
N ASP A 243 -3.67 1.96 21.06
CA ASP A 243 -3.68 3.39 21.34
C ASP A 243 -2.30 3.81 21.89
N LEU A 244 -1.49 4.45 21.05
CA LEU A 244 -0.14 4.91 21.39
C LEU A 244 -0.13 6.12 22.34
N SER A 245 -1.30 6.74 22.58
CA SER A 245 -1.42 7.86 23.55
C SER A 245 -1.62 7.38 24.98
N ARG A 246 -1.85 6.08 25.19
CA ARG A 246 -2.10 5.49 26.51
C ARG A 246 -0.90 4.69 27.00
N GLN A 247 -0.81 4.50 28.31
CA GLN A 247 0.15 3.57 28.91
C GLN A 247 -0.19 2.13 28.45
N PRO A 248 0.83 1.32 28.10
CA PRO A 248 0.62 -0.06 27.71
C PRO A 248 0.02 -0.89 28.86
N ARG A 249 -0.85 -1.84 28.53
CA ARG A 249 -1.56 -2.66 29.52
C ARG A 249 -0.96 -4.04 29.73
N ASP A 250 -0.19 -4.51 28.76
CA ASP A 250 0.41 -5.84 28.71
C ASP A 250 1.70 -5.83 27.90
N LYS A 251 2.39 -6.99 27.85
CA LYS A 251 3.67 -7.12 27.15
C LYS A 251 3.55 -6.87 25.64
N VAL A 252 2.41 -7.21 25.01
CA VAL A 252 2.21 -7.02 23.56
C VAL A 252 2.09 -5.53 23.26
N THR A 253 1.24 -4.81 23.97
CA THR A 253 1.05 -3.36 23.79
C THR A 253 2.31 -2.58 24.16
N SER A 254 3.11 -3.04 25.16
CA SER A 254 4.42 -2.47 25.47
C SER A 254 5.41 -2.63 24.31
N ALA A 255 5.52 -3.82 23.76
CA ALA A 255 6.41 -4.08 22.64
C ALA A 255 5.96 -3.32 21.39
N LEU A 256 4.65 -3.27 21.09
CA LEU A 256 4.10 -2.47 20.01
C LEU A 256 4.51 -0.99 20.13
N GLN A 257 4.41 -0.38 21.31
CA GLN A 257 4.81 1.02 21.50
C GLN A 257 6.30 1.24 21.25
N ILE A 258 7.16 0.33 21.68
CA ILE A 258 8.61 0.42 21.45
C ILE A 258 8.92 0.39 19.96
N TYR A 259 8.37 -0.58 19.22
CA TYR A 259 8.63 -0.69 17.78
C TYR A 259 7.99 0.42 16.95
N TYR A 260 6.86 0.98 17.39
CA TYR A 260 6.32 2.20 16.79
C TYR A 260 7.22 3.41 16.99
N GLU A 261 7.81 3.58 18.18
CA GLU A 261 8.79 4.64 18.44
C GLU A 261 10.04 4.46 17.58
N GLU A 262 10.52 3.24 17.41
CA GLU A 262 11.64 2.94 16.52
C GLU A 262 11.33 3.33 15.07
N VAL A 263 10.17 2.93 14.54
CA VAL A 263 9.75 3.29 13.16
C VAL A 263 9.64 4.80 12.99
N ILE A 264 9.02 5.51 13.94
CA ILE A 264 8.87 6.97 13.89
C ILE A 264 10.24 7.64 13.92
N ASN A 265 11.11 7.25 14.85
CA ASN A 265 12.43 7.84 14.99
C ASN A 265 13.33 7.58 13.79
N THR A 266 13.29 6.37 13.23
CA THR A 266 14.03 6.02 12.01
C THR A 266 13.53 6.83 10.82
N LEU A 267 12.21 6.96 10.65
CA LEU A 267 11.61 7.73 9.57
C LEU A 267 12.02 9.21 9.64
N VAL A 268 11.94 9.82 10.83
CA VAL A 268 12.32 11.23 11.04
C VAL A 268 13.83 11.43 10.86
N SER A 269 14.64 10.51 11.38
CA SER A 269 16.11 10.58 11.23
C SER A 269 16.53 10.46 9.76
N LYS A 270 15.94 9.51 9.04
CA LYS A 270 16.23 9.33 7.61
C LYS A 270 15.76 10.54 6.78
N LEU A 271 14.59 11.07 7.08
CA LEU A 271 14.09 12.28 6.41
C LEU A 271 15.05 13.47 6.62
N ARG A 272 15.57 13.64 7.84
CA ARG A 272 16.56 14.69 8.14
C ARG A 272 17.88 14.46 7.37
N GLU A 273 18.39 13.24 7.40
CA GLU A 273 19.61 12.86 6.68
C GLU A 273 19.50 13.15 5.18
N GLU A 274 18.37 12.77 4.56
CA GLU A 274 18.12 12.99 3.14
C GLU A 274 18.04 14.49 2.78
N PHE A 275 17.45 15.31 3.65
CA PHE A 275 17.47 16.76 3.49
C PHE A 275 18.87 17.36 3.60
N GLU A 276 19.68 16.92 4.56
CA GLU A 276 21.06 17.40 4.75
C GLU A 276 21.99 16.99 3.61
N ASN A 277 21.81 15.78 3.06
CA ASN A 277 22.64 15.23 2.00
C ASN A 277 22.20 15.69 0.60
N SER A 278 20.98 16.18 0.44
CA SER A 278 20.45 16.56 -0.87
C SER A 278 21.02 17.91 -1.33
N ARG A 279 21.93 17.86 -2.31
CA ARG A 279 22.44 19.06 -3.01
C ARG A 279 21.45 19.65 -4.03
N GLN A 280 20.36 18.95 -4.31
CA GLN A 280 19.40 19.31 -5.37
C GLN A 280 18.15 20.02 -4.83
N LEU A 281 17.97 20.04 -3.52
CA LEU A 281 16.83 20.76 -2.94
C LEU A 281 17.05 22.27 -3.12
N PRO A 282 16.09 22.99 -3.74
CA PRO A 282 16.12 24.44 -3.76
C PRO A 282 16.10 24.97 -2.32
N LYS A 283 16.58 26.21 -2.10
CA LYS A 283 16.32 26.87 -0.82
C LYS A 283 14.81 26.97 -0.62
N ILE A 284 14.32 26.25 0.37
CA ILE A 284 12.89 26.26 0.73
C ILE A 284 12.73 27.34 1.79
N ASP A 285 12.35 28.55 1.33
CA ASP A 285 12.17 29.72 2.18
C ASP A 285 10.79 29.78 2.86
N ARG A 286 9.94 28.77 2.60
CA ARG A 286 8.60 28.66 3.20
C ARG A 286 8.45 27.41 4.05
N ALA A 287 7.61 27.51 5.08
CA ALA A 287 7.24 26.34 5.87
C ALA A 287 6.45 25.34 5.01
N MET A 288 6.75 24.04 5.15
CA MET A 288 6.12 22.96 4.40
C MET A 288 5.18 22.14 5.28
N PRO A 289 3.98 21.80 4.80
CA PRO A 289 3.11 20.84 5.47
C PRO A 289 3.65 19.42 5.30
N VAL A 290 3.37 18.57 6.29
CA VAL A 290 3.64 17.12 6.28
C VAL A 290 2.32 16.38 6.38
N VAL A 291 2.07 15.48 5.45
CA VAL A 291 0.88 14.63 5.46
C VAL A 291 1.27 13.17 5.64
N LEU A 292 0.69 12.55 6.66
CA LEU A 292 0.86 11.13 6.98
C LEU A 292 -0.32 10.31 6.44
N SER A 293 -0.02 9.20 5.79
CA SER A 293 -0.99 8.26 5.22
C SER A 293 -0.59 6.82 5.51
N GLY A 294 -1.43 5.87 5.16
CA GLY A 294 -1.18 4.44 5.31
C GLY A 294 -1.67 3.85 6.63
N GLY A 295 -1.86 2.53 6.63
CA GLY A 295 -2.44 1.80 7.76
C GLY A 295 -1.59 1.85 9.03
N THR A 296 -0.27 1.89 8.88
CA THR A 296 0.69 1.96 10.02
C THR A 296 0.61 3.29 10.75
N ALA A 297 0.21 4.39 10.09
CA ALA A 297 0.04 5.69 10.74
C ALA A 297 -1.31 5.85 11.48
N LYS A 298 -2.26 4.93 11.31
CA LYS A 298 -3.62 5.04 11.87
C LYS A 298 -3.76 4.96 13.40
N PRO A 299 -2.96 4.18 14.14
CA PRO A 299 -3.17 4.07 15.59
C PRO A 299 -3.21 5.44 16.25
N ARG A 300 -4.17 5.60 17.15
CA ARG A 300 -4.32 6.85 17.91
C ARG A 300 -3.00 7.18 18.63
N GLY A 301 -2.58 8.42 18.59
CA GLY A 301 -1.31 8.88 19.17
C GLY A 301 -0.12 8.83 18.20
N PHE A 302 -0.23 8.17 17.03
CA PHE A 302 0.85 8.13 16.04
C PHE A 302 1.22 9.55 15.56
N LEU A 303 0.22 10.33 15.14
CA LEU A 303 0.41 11.70 14.66
C LEU A 303 1.16 12.55 15.67
N GLN A 304 0.75 12.53 16.94
CA GLN A 304 1.36 13.33 18.01
C GLN A 304 2.81 12.91 18.28
N LYS A 305 3.09 11.60 18.31
CA LYS A 305 4.45 11.09 18.48
C LYS A 305 5.33 11.49 17.29
N PHE A 306 4.85 11.37 16.06
CA PHE A 306 5.57 11.78 14.86
C PHE A 306 5.83 13.31 14.86
N GLU A 307 4.81 14.12 15.15
CA GLU A 307 4.95 15.58 15.21
C GLU A 307 5.97 15.99 16.28
N THR A 308 5.95 15.35 17.45
CA THR A 308 6.95 15.57 18.49
C THR A 308 8.36 15.23 18.00
N ALA A 309 8.53 14.09 17.35
CA ALA A 309 9.83 13.64 16.86
C ALA A 309 10.40 14.54 15.75
N ILE A 310 9.57 14.96 14.78
CA ILE A 310 10.03 15.81 13.66
C ILE A 310 10.37 17.23 14.14
N ARG A 311 9.67 17.77 15.14
CA ARG A 311 9.95 19.09 15.72
C ARG A 311 11.11 19.09 16.71
N ALA A 312 11.49 17.91 17.25
CA ALA A 312 12.63 17.79 18.14
C ALA A 312 13.94 17.92 17.37
N GLY A 313 14.91 18.71 17.90
CA GLY A 313 16.30 18.73 17.43
C GLY A 313 16.59 19.46 16.11
N GLY A 314 15.79 20.48 15.75
CA GLY A 314 16.09 21.38 14.61
C GLY A 314 16.00 20.67 13.26
N PHE A 315 14.81 20.60 12.68
CA PHE A 315 14.62 20.05 11.33
C PHE A 315 15.17 21.05 10.29
N PRO A 316 15.80 20.60 9.17
CA PRO A 316 16.49 21.48 8.21
C PRO A 316 15.59 22.53 7.53
N ILE A 317 14.28 22.32 7.52
CA ILE A 317 13.29 23.28 7.01
C ILE A 317 12.20 23.54 8.04
N GLN A 318 11.48 24.66 7.88
CA GLN A 318 10.31 24.93 8.71
C GLN A 318 9.16 24.01 8.32
N ILE A 319 8.52 23.39 9.31
CA ILE A 319 7.30 22.58 9.16
C ILE A 319 6.10 23.44 9.58
N SER A 320 5.17 23.70 8.66
CA SER A 320 3.96 24.48 8.94
C SER A 320 2.99 23.72 9.85
N ASP A 321 2.64 22.51 9.43
CA ASP A 321 1.73 21.60 10.14
C ASP A 321 2.08 20.14 9.83
N VAL A 322 1.63 19.26 10.71
CA VAL A 322 1.68 17.81 10.51
C VAL A 322 0.26 17.29 10.66
N ARG A 323 -0.25 16.62 9.64
CA ARG A 323 -1.62 16.11 9.66
C ARG A 323 -1.74 14.73 9.06
N MET A 324 -2.82 14.03 9.42
CA MET A 324 -3.23 12.80 8.74
C MET A 324 -3.90 13.14 7.43
N ALA A 325 -3.75 12.27 6.45
CA ALA A 325 -4.58 12.27 5.25
C ALA A 325 -6.06 12.15 5.63
N SER A 326 -6.94 12.73 4.81
CA SER A 326 -8.40 12.71 5.01
C SER A 326 -8.96 11.29 5.14
N ASP A 327 -8.43 10.36 4.37
CA ASP A 327 -8.58 8.91 4.53
C ASP A 327 -7.23 8.22 4.29
N PRO A 328 -6.52 7.85 5.36
CA PRO A 328 -5.19 7.28 5.25
C PRO A 328 -5.11 5.95 4.48
N LEU A 329 -6.21 5.20 4.36
CA LEU A 329 -6.20 3.91 3.65
C LEU A 329 -6.41 4.05 2.15
N THR A 330 -6.93 5.16 1.68
CA THR A 330 -7.25 5.38 0.26
C THR A 330 -6.48 6.54 -0.37
N ALA A 331 -5.75 7.33 0.42
CA ALA A 331 -5.06 8.53 -0.05
C ALA A 331 -4.10 8.25 -1.21
N THR A 332 -3.30 7.19 -1.16
CA THR A 332 -2.37 6.81 -2.24
C THR A 332 -3.13 6.51 -3.53
N ALA A 333 -4.21 5.70 -3.48
CA ALA A 333 -5.02 5.41 -4.66
C ALA A 333 -5.72 6.67 -5.22
N ARG A 334 -6.22 7.55 -4.33
CA ARG A 334 -6.82 8.84 -4.72
C ARG A 334 -5.78 9.76 -5.38
N GLY A 335 -4.57 9.80 -4.86
CA GLY A 335 -3.48 10.57 -5.46
C GLY A 335 -3.09 10.05 -6.85
N CYS A 336 -3.03 8.73 -7.02
CA CYS A 336 -2.86 8.12 -8.34
C CYS A 336 -4.01 8.48 -9.29
N TYR A 337 -5.26 8.51 -8.80
CA TYR A 337 -6.41 8.96 -9.59
C TYR A 337 -6.26 10.42 -10.03
N ILE A 338 -5.86 11.32 -9.13
CA ILE A 338 -5.63 12.73 -9.43
C ILE A 338 -4.50 12.90 -10.46
N ALA A 339 -3.41 12.14 -10.33
CA ALA A 339 -2.34 12.12 -11.31
C ALA A 339 -2.85 11.70 -12.69
N ALA A 340 -3.65 10.63 -12.77
CA ALA A 340 -4.25 10.18 -14.03
C ALA A 340 -5.19 11.24 -14.63
N MET A 341 -6.03 11.88 -13.80
CA MET A 341 -6.93 12.95 -14.25
C MET A 341 -6.20 14.18 -14.78
N SER A 342 -5.04 14.53 -14.22
CA SER A 342 -4.27 15.69 -14.67
C SER A 342 -3.66 15.52 -16.07
N GLU A 343 -3.55 14.29 -16.56
CA GLU A 343 -3.03 13.96 -17.89
C GLU A 343 -4.13 13.71 -18.93
N VAL A 344 -5.39 13.58 -18.52
CA VAL A 344 -6.54 13.53 -19.44
C VAL A 344 -6.77 14.94 -19.98
N ARG A 345 -6.47 15.16 -21.23
CA ARG A 345 -6.71 16.42 -21.97
C ARG A 345 -8.05 16.37 -22.69
#